data_e1c50e12dcea20f63e7a8507b6a58bef
#
_entry.id   e1c50e12dcea20f63e7a8507b6a58bef
#
_cell.length_a   1.000
_cell.length_b   1.000
_cell.length_c   1.000
_cell.angle_alpha   90.00
_cell.angle_beta   90.00
_cell.angle_gamma   90.00
#
_symmetry.space_group_name_H-M   'P 1'
#
loop_
_entity.id
_entity.type
_entity.pdbx_description
1 polymer ?
#
loop_
_entity_poly.entity_id
_entity_poly.type
_entity_poly.pdbx_seq_one_letter_code
_entity_poly.pdbx_strand_id
1 'polypeptide(L)'
;MTSRFDSVRRAVAGALLAMLAGACAAAPAAGGPAPDFTLRTMEGKNLRLQEQRGKVVLVNFWATWCGPCRQEMPLLNQMYQKYQASGFTLLGVNVDDDSKNAATVVGKLGVSFPVLLDSEKKVSKLYDLNSMPSTLIIDRDGRVRYVHRGYQSGYEATYEKQIRELLKE
;
A
#
# COMPACT_ATOMS: atom_id res chain seq x y z
N MET A 1 45.90 50.74 44.63
CA MET A 1 44.97 51.67 44.02
C MET A 1 44.54 51.16 42.68
N THR A 2 43.23 51.13 42.48
CA THR A 2 42.45 50.82 41.27
C THR A 2 42.47 49.38 40.70
N SER A 3 41.56 48.65 41.24
CA SER A 3 40.95 47.42 40.66
C SER A 3 40.29 47.71 39.30
N ARG A 4 40.54 46.87 38.33
CA ARG A 4 39.71 46.82 37.15
C ARG A 4 39.10 45.43 37.09
N PHE A 5 37.81 45.38 37.32
CA PHE A 5 36.96 44.21 37.06
C PHE A 5 36.73 44.06 35.59
N ASP A 6 37.38 43.07 34.99
CA ASP A 6 37.06 42.65 33.65
C ASP A 6 36.01 41.52 33.70
N SER A 7 34.78 41.92 33.40
CA SER A 7 33.65 41.04 33.26
C SER A 7 33.76 40.20 32.01
N VAL A 8 34.19 38.96 32.17
CA VAL A 8 34.16 37.95 31.09
C VAL A 8 32.69 37.54 30.88
N ARG A 9 32.07 38.14 29.88
CA ARG A 9 30.76 37.67 29.36
C ARG A 9 30.98 36.38 28.62
N ARG A 10 30.73 35.25 29.29
CA ARG A 10 30.61 33.93 28.64
C ARG A 10 29.31 33.90 27.85
N ALA A 11 29.41 34.10 26.56
CA ALA A 11 28.34 33.79 25.60
C ALA A 11 28.19 32.28 25.54
N VAL A 12 27.15 31.77 26.19
CA VAL A 12 26.71 30.37 26.03
C VAL A 12 25.97 30.29 24.69
N ALA A 13 26.68 29.94 23.64
CA ALA A 13 26.08 29.57 22.37
C ALA A 13 25.42 28.20 22.55
N GLY A 14 24.15 28.23 22.85
CA GLY A 14 23.30 27.01 22.83
C GLY A 14 23.15 26.53 21.39
N ALA A 15 23.93 25.51 21.01
CA ALA A 15 23.69 24.78 19.79
C ALA A 15 22.41 23.96 19.95
N LEU A 16 21.29 24.46 19.41
CA LEU A 16 20.08 23.66 19.20
C LEU A 16 20.41 22.62 18.11
N LEU A 17 20.77 21.43 18.56
CA LEU A 17 20.86 20.26 17.69
C LEU A 17 19.42 19.84 17.36
N ALA A 18 18.89 20.33 16.23
CA ALA A 18 17.64 19.85 15.68
C ALA A 18 17.84 18.39 15.23
N MET A 19 17.47 17.44 16.10
CA MET A 19 17.34 16.03 15.71
C MET A 19 16.22 15.94 14.66
N LEU A 20 16.60 15.89 13.40
CA LEU A 20 15.72 15.37 12.36
C LEU A 20 15.51 13.88 12.65
N ALA A 21 14.44 13.60 13.40
CA ALA A 21 13.93 12.24 13.49
C ALA A 21 13.42 11.84 12.10
N GLY A 22 14.27 11.20 11.31
CA GLY A 22 13.88 10.54 10.08
C GLY A 22 12.83 9.49 10.47
N ALA A 23 11.57 9.72 10.11
CA ALA A 23 10.52 8.73 10.25
C ALA A 23 10.89 7.55 9.36
N CYS A 24 11.53 6.54 9.93
CA CYS A 24 11.70 5.24 9.29
C CYS A 24 10.28 4.70 9.10
N ALA A 25 9.77 4.69 7.86
CA ALA A 25 8.49 4.09 7.57
C ALA A 25 8.58 2.61 7.89
N ALA A 26 7.98 2.20 8.99
CA ALA A 26 7.88 0.79 9.35
C ALA A 26 6.98 0.09 8.33
N ALA A 27 7.29 -1.17 8.02
CA ALA A 27 6.43 -2.03 7.20
C ALA A 27 4.99 -2.01 7.74
N PRO A 28 3.97 -2.02 6.88
CA PRO A 28 2.59 -1.96 7.31
C PRO A 28 2.23 -3.20 8.13
N ALA A 29 1.93 -2.97 9.40
CA ALA A 29 1.45 -3.98 10.33
C ALA A 29 -0.07 -3.87 10.48
N ALA A 30 -0.74 -4.99 10.78
CA ALA A 30 -2.16 -4.97 11.10
C ALA A 30 -2.44 -4.02 12.29
N GLY A 31 -3.45 -3.17 12.15
CA GLY A 31 -3.84 -2.14 13.12
C GLY A 31 -3.18 -0.77 12.90
N GLY A 32 -2.12 -0.67 12.09
CA GLY A 32 -1.45 0.59 11.76
C GLY A 32 -2.06 1.29 10.54
N PRO A 33 -1.72 2.58 10.30
CA PRO A 33 -2.10 3.28 9.08
C PRO A 33 -1.42 2.62 7.88
N ALA A 34 -2.16 2.49 6.77
CA ALA A 34 -1.57 2.08 5.50
C ALA A 34 -0.66 3.20 4.97
N PRO A 35 0.60 2.92 4.64
CA PRO A 35 1.47 3.89 4.01
C PRO A 35 0.85 4.44 2.72
N ASP A 36 0.77 5.76 2.60
CA ASP A 36 0.18 6.38 1.42
C ASP A 36 1.11 6.27 0.22
N PHE A 37 0.51 6.10 -0.95
CA PHE A 37 1.24 6.08 -2.21
C PHE A 37 0.40 6.64 -3.35
N THR A 38 1.08 7.07 -4.40
CA THR A 38 0.46 7.42 -5.68
C THR A 38 1.16 6.64 -6.77
N LEU A 39 0.41 5.91 -7.56
CA LEU A 39 0.90 5.18 -8.74
C LEU A 39 0.07 5.52 -9.98
N ARG A 40 0.69 5.35 -11.13
CA ARG A 40 0.03 5.48 -12.41
C ARG A 40 -0.77 4.21 -12.71
N THR A 41 -2.02 4.37 -13.13
CA THR A 41 -2.84 3.25 -13.63
C THR A 41 -2.43 2.89 -15.06
N MET A 42 -2.86 1.71 -15.53
CA MET A 42 -2.64 1.28 -16.92
C MET A 42 -3.28 2.24 -17.92
N GLU A 43 -4.37 2.92 -17.56
CA GLU A 43 -5.05 3.94 -18.36
C GLU A 43 -4.33 5.30 -18.34
N GLY A 44 -3.20 5.39 -17.64
CA GLY A 44 -2.35 6.58 -17.59
C GLY A 44 -2.77 7.65 -16.57
N LYS A 45 -3.75 7.39 -15.71
CA LYS A 45 -4.18 8.29 -14.64
C LYS A 45 -3.39 8.00 -13.36
N ASN A 46 -3.17 9.03 -12.54
CA ASN A 46 -2.64 8.82 -11.19
C ASN A 46 -3.78 8.41 -10.25
N LEU A 47 -3.52 7.43 -9.39
CA LEU A 47 -4.40 7.01 -8.31
C LEU A 47 -3.63 7.03 -7.00
N ARG A 48 -4.16 7.75 -6.01
CA ARG A 48 -3.61 7.85 -4.67
C ARG A 48 -4.42 7.00 -3.69
N LEU A 49 -3.74 6.22 -2.84
CA LEU A 49 -4.42 5.38 -1.85
C LEU A 49 -5.26 6.21 -0.89
N GLN A 50 -4.76 7.34 -0.40
CA GLN A 50 -5.47 8.21 0.53
C GLN A 50 -6.82 8.71 -0.02
N GLU A 51 -6.97 8.85 -1.33
CA GLU A 51 -8.22 9.27 -1.98
C GLU A 51 -9.30 8.16 -1.96
N GLN A 52 -8.94 6.94 -1.56
CA GLN A 52 -9.87 5.83 -1.41
C GLN A 52 -10.47 5.73 -0.01
N ARG A 53 -10.14 6.66 0.91
CA ARG A 53 -10.77 6.70 2.25
C ARG A 53 -12.30 6.75 2.15
N GLY A 54 -12.97 6.14 3.11
CA GLY A 54 -14.40 5.90 3.09
C GLY A 54 -14.81 4.60 2.38
N LYS A 55 -13.86 3.92 1.72
CA LYS A 55 -14.05 2.60 1.14
C LYS A 55 -13.20 1.56 1.86
N VAL A 56 -13.66 0.32 1.86
CA VAL A 56 -12.81 -0.83 2.15
C VAL A 56 -11.94 -1.08 0.93
N VAL A 57 -10.63 -1.13 1.12
CA VAL A 57 -9.66 -1.26 0.01
C VAL A 57 -8.91 -2.57 0.15
N LEU A 58 -8.88 -3.38 -0.90
CA LEU A 58 -7.95 -4.49 -1.03
C LEU A 58 -6.82 -4.08 -1.96
N VAL A 59 -5.58 -4.10 -1.46
CA VAL A 59 -4.37 -3.90 -2.26
C VAL A 59 -3.74 -5.25 -2.50
N ASN A 60 -3.65 -5.67 -3.76
CA ASN A 60 -3.02 -6.93 -4.17
C ASN A 60 -1.78 -6.64 -5.01
N PHE A 61 -0.63 -7.09 -4.55
CA PHE A 61 0.63 -6.99 -5.29
C PHE A 61 0.83 -8.25 -6.12
N TRP A 62 1.08 -8.06 -7.42
CA TRP A 62 1.17 -9.15 -8.39
C TRP A 62 2.18 -8.89 -9.50
N ALA A 63 2.58 -9.95 -10.21
CA ALA A 63 3.44 -9.86 -11.38
C ALA A 63 2.98 -10.82 -12.48
N THR A 64 3.34 -10.53 -13.75
CA THR A 64 2.96 -11.36 -14.89
C THR A 64 3.57 -12.76 -14.87
N TRP A 65 4.74 -12.91 -14.27
CA TRP A 65 5.45 -14.17 -14.11
C TRP A 65 4.99 -14.99 -12.89
N CYS A 66 4.18 -14.40 -12.00
CA CYS A 66 3.72 -15.04 -10.77
C CYS A 66 2.51 -15.95 -11.04
N GLY A 67 2.72 -17.26 -11.03
CA GLY A 67 1.68 -18.27 -11.28
C GLY A 67 0.50 -18.17 -10.29
N PRO A 68 0.73 -18.20 -8.96
CA PRO A 68 -0.32 -18.06 -7.96
C PRO A 68 -1.10 -16.75 -8.07
N CYS A 69 -0.43 -15.62 -8.42
CA CYS A 69 -1.11 -14.35 -8.65
C CYS A 69 -2.15 -14.44 -9.76
N ARG A 70 -1.79 -15.10 -10.88
CA ARG A 70 -2.71 -15.29 -12.01
C ARG A 70 -3.89 -16.21 -11.70
N GLN A 71 -3.74 -17.12 -10.75
CA GLN A 71 -4.84 -17.97 -10.25
C GLN A 71 -5.79 -17.17 -9.36
N GLU A 72 -5.27 -16.29 -8.53
CA GLU A 72 -6.03 -15.48 -7.58
C GLU A 72 -6.83 -14.35 -8.28
N MET A 73 -6.25 -13.67 -9.27
CA MET A 73 -6.81 -12.47 -9.88
C MET A 73 -8.25 -12.59 -10.40
N PRO A 74 -8.67 -13.65 -11.07
CA PRO A 74 -10.07 -13.80 -11.49
C PRO A 74 -11.05 -13.88 -10.31
N LEU A 75 -10.64 -14.50 -9.20
CA LEU A 75 -11.45 -14.60 -7.98
C LEU A 75 -11.54 -13.24 -7.27
N LEU A 76 -10.44 -12.51 -7.22
CA LEU A 76 -10.41 -11.12 -6.75
C LEU A 76 -11.32 -10.23 -7.61
N ASN A 77 -11.35 -10.43 -8.92
CA ASN A 77 -12.22 -9.67 -9.82
C ASN A 77 -13.71 -9.94 -9.56
N GLN A 78 -14.08 -11.18 -9.26
CA GLN A 78 -15.45 -11.50 -8.85
C GLN A 78 -15.85 -10.76 -7.56
N MET A 79 -14.96 -10.71 -6.57
CA MET A 79 -15.21 -9.94 -5.34
C MET A 79 -15.32 -8.44 -5.63
N TYR A 80 -14.46 -7.90 -6.49
CA TYR A 80 -14.53 -6.51 -6.90
C TYR A 80 -15.89 -6.19 -7.53
N GLN A 81 -16.32 -6.96 -8.51
CA GLN A 81 -17.62 -6.77 -9.18
C GLN A 81 -18.80 -6.87 -8.21
N LYS A 82 -18.72 -7.82 -7.26
CA LYS A 82 -19.79 -8.06 -6.27
C LYS A 82 -19.95 -6.94 -5.26
N TYR A 83 -18.84 -6.35 -4.78
CA TYR A 83 -18.85 -5.43 -3.64
C TYR A 83 -18.56 -3.97 -3.97
N GLN A 84 -18.12 -3.62 -5.20
CA GLN A 84 -17.78 -2.24 -5.56
C GLN A 84 -18.89 -1.23 -5.28
N ALA A 85 -20.15 -1.58 -5.55
CA ALA A 85 -21.29 -0.73 -5.28
C ALA A 85 -21.58 -0.54 -3.77
N SER A 86 -21.02 -1.40 -2.91
CA SER A 86 -21.18 -1.35 -1.46
C SER A 86 -20.06 -0.58 -0.75
N GLY A 87 -19.20 0.12 -1.50
CA GLY A 87 -18.08 0.88 -0.93
C GLY A 87 -16.80 0.07 -0.77
N PHE A 88 -16.60 -0.92 -1.63
CA PHE A 88 -15.35 -1.67 -1.76
C PHE A 88 -14.58 -1.25 -3.01
N THR A 89 -13.27 -1.25 -2.94
CA THR A 89 -12.40 -1.15 -4.12
C THR A 89 -11.23 -2.12 -4.04
N LEU A 90 -10.68 -2.48 -5.19
CA LEU A 90 -9.51 -3.33 -5.31
C LEU A 90 -8.47 -2.61 -6.17
N LEU A 91 -7.24 -2.59 -5.70
CA LEU A 91 -6.10 -2.01 -6.39
C LEU A 91 -5.07 -3.11 -6.66
N GLY A 92 -4.94 -3.52 -7.91
CA GLY A 92 -3.94 -4.50 -8.32
C GLY A 92 -2.62 -3.81 -8.65
N VAL A 93 -1.63 -3.88 -7.75
CA VAL A 93 -0.32 -3.25 -7.95
C VAL A 93 0.61 -4.22 -8.68
N ASN A 94 0.87 -3.93 -9.94
CA ASN A 94 1.80 -4.70 -10.76
C ASN A 94 3.25 -4.30 -10.43
N VAL A 95 4.09 -5.30 -10.13
CA VAL A 95 5.49 -5.09 -9.76
C VAL A 95 6.48 -5.60 -10.81
N ASP A 96 6.07 -5.76 -12.05
CA ASP A 96 7.01 -6.07 -13.14
C ASP A 96 7.97 -4.89 -13.39
N ASP A 97 9.21 -5.19 -13.78
CA ASP A 97 10.17 -4.15 -14.19
C ASP A 97 9.75 -3.51 -15.52
N ASP A 98 9.20 -4.31 -16.43
CA ASP A 98 8.57 -3.86 -17.67
C ASP A 98 7.09 -4.24 -17.67
N SER A 99 6.23 -3.25 -17.51
CA SER A 99 4.77 -3.45 -17.45
C SER A 99 4.08 -3.69 -18.79
N LYS A 100 4.83 -3.76 -19.92
CA LYS A 100 4.25 -3.96 -21.25
C LYS A 100 3.34 -5.18 -21.36
N ASN A 101 3.69 -6.25 -20.65
CA ASN A 101 2.93 -7.49 -20.66
C ASN A 101 1.74 -7.49 -19.69
N ALA A 102 1.69 -6.54 -18.75
CA ALA A 102 0.63 -6.47 -17.74
C ALA A 102 -0.76 -6.35 -18.37
N ALA A 103 -0.92 -5.48 -19.38
CA ALA A 103 -2.18 -5.29 -20.11
C ALA A 103 -2.67 -6.58 -20.77
N THR A 104 -1.76 -7.34 -21.39
CA THR A 104 -2.09 -8.63 -22.02
C THR A 104 -2.59 -9.65 -20.99
N VAL A 105 -1.93 -9.74 -19.84
CA VAL A 105 -2.32 -10.67 -18.76
C VAL A 105 -3.66 -10.24 -18.16
N VAL A 106 -3.83 -8.97 -17.84
CA VAL A 106 -5.09 -8.39 -17.32
C VAL A 106 -6.26 -8.69 -18.26
N GLY A 107 -6.09 -8.48 -19.57
CA GLY A 107 -7.11 -8.77 -20.57
C GLY A 107 -7.45 -10.25 -20.64
N LYS A 108 -6.44 -11.16 -20.64
CA LYS A 108 -6.65 -12.62 -20.66
C LYS A 108 -7.37 -13.13 -19.42
N LEU A 109 -7.17 -12.49 -18.25
CA LEU A 109 -7.79 -12.88 -16.99
C LEU A 109 -9.15 -12.21 -16.75
N GLY A 110 -9.60 -11.34 -17.66
CA GLY A 110 -10.88 -10.62 -17.54
C GLY A 110 -10.96 -9.68 -16.35
N VAL A 111 -9.83 -9.10 -15.93
CA VAL A 111 -9.75 -8.20 -14.78
C VAL A 111 -10.33 -6.83 -15.13
N SER A 112 -11.19 -6.31 -14.27
CA SER A 112 -11.85 -5.00 -14.41
C SER A 112 -11.55 -4.01 -13.27
N PHE A 113 -10.89 -4.45 -12.21
CA PHE A 113 -10.44 -3.55 -11.15
C PHE A 113 -9.22 -2.72 -11.60
N PRO A 114 -8.98 -1.53 -11.01
CA PRO A 114 -7.83 -0.69 -11.31
C PRO A 114 -6.50 -1.42 -11.14
N VAL A 115 -5.66 -1.37 -12.17
CA VAL A 115 -4.30 -1.90 -12.14
C VAL A 115 -3.30 -0.74 -12.18
N LEU A 116 -2.40 -0.72 -11.18
CA LEU A 116 -1.40 0.30 -10.97
C LEU A 116 -0.01 -0.27 -11.24
N LEU A 117 0.91 0.58 -11.69
CA LEU A 117 2.24 0.18 -12.13
C LEU A 117 3.31 0.67 -11.15
N ASP A 118 4.00 -0.26 -10.48
CA ASP A 118 5.12 0.00 -9.56
C ASP A 118 6.46 -0.49 -10.15
N SER A 119 6.76 -0.12 -11.39
CA SER A 119 7.97 -0.55 -12.12
C SER A 119 9.27 -0.13 -11.39
N GLU A 120 9.23 0.97 -10.63
CA GLU A 120 10.37 1.44 -9.83
C GLU A 120 10.50 0.75 -8.47
N LYS A 121 9.58 -0.15 -8.13
CA LYS A 121 9.55 -0.88 -6.83
C LYS A 121 9.47 0.02 -5.60
N LYS A 122 9.00 1.24 -5.75
CA LYS A 122 8.91 2.20 -4.62
C LYS A 122 7.85 1.77 -3.61
N VAL A 123 6.67 1.40 -4.10
CA VAL A 123 5.56 0.99 -3.24
C VAL A 123 5.77 -0.42 -2.70
N SER A 124 6.23 -1.35 -3.52
CA SER A 124 6.57 -2.70 -3.06
C SER A 124 7.62 -2.71 -1.94
N LYS A 125 8.64 -1.84 -2.03
CA LYS A 125 9.63 -1.64 -0.95
C LYS A 125 9.01 -0.99 0.28
N LEU A 126 8.16 0.04 0.10
CA LEU A 126 7.47 0.73 1.19
C LEU A 126 6.58 -0.25 2.00
N TYR A 127 6.01 -1.24 1.32
CA TYR A 127 5.15 -2.27 1.91
C TYR A 127 5.92 -3.53 2.36
N ASP A 128 7.25 -3.53 2.28
CA ASP A 128 8.13 -4.63 2.67
C ASP A 128 7.68 -5.98 2.09
N LEU A 129 7.51 -6.02 0.76
CA LEU A 129 7.07 -7.23 0.08
C LEU A 129 8.17 -8.29 0.08
N ASN A 130 7.89 -9.42 0.70
CA ASN A 130 8.79 -10.57 0.78
C ASN A 130 8.18 -11.86 0.22
N SER A 131 6.96 -11.79 -0.30
CA SER A 131 6.27 -12.91 -0.95
C SER A 131 5.29 -12.42 -2.02
N MET A 132 4.98 -13.27 -2.99
CA MET A 132 4.05 -12.98 -4.09
C MET A 132 3.02 -14.10 -4.24
N PRO A 133 1.72 -13.74 -4.36
CA PRO A 133 1.15 -12.41 -4.14
C PRO A 133 1.25 -11.95 -2.70
N SER A 134 1.10 -10.64 -2.45
CA SER A 134 0.84 -10.11 -1.12
C SER A 134 -0.44 -9.28 -1.18
N THR A 135 -1.34 -9.52 -0.22
CA THR A 135 -2.66 -8.90 -0.19
C THR A 135 -2.88 -8.22 1.14
N LEU A 136 -3.25 -6.95 1.12
CA LEU A 136 -3.63 -6.19 2.29
C LEU A 136 -5.09 -5.77 2.19
N ILE A 137 -5.81 -5.83 3.31
CA ILE A 137 -7.18 -5.31 3.40
C ILE A 137 -7.17 -4.14 4.38
N ILE A 138 -7.65 -3.01 3.91
CA ILE A 138 -7.60 -1.69 4.55
C ILE A 138 -9.04 -1.25 4.80
N ASP A 139 -9.31 -0.73 6.00
CA ASP A 139 -10.63 -0.22 6.36
C ASP A 139 -10.90 1.19 5.80
N ARG A 140 -12.11 1.71 6.07
CA ARG A 140 -12.57 3.03 5.59
C ARG A 140 -11.72 4.19 6.14
N ASP A 141 -11.08 4.01 7.31
CA ASP A 141 -10.19 5.00 7.92
C ASP A 141 -8.75 4.92 7.41
N GLY A 142 -8.47 3.98 6.49
CA GLY A 142 -7.15 3.78 5.91
C GLY A 142 -6.20 3.01 6.83
N ARG A 143 -6.71 2.18 7.74
CA ARG A 143 -5.90 1.30 8.59
C ARG A 143 -5.81 -0.09 7.98
N VAL A 144 -4.61 -0.67 8.00
CA VAL A 144 -4.40 -2.07 7.60
C VAL A 144 -5.07 -2.99 8.63
N ARG A 145 -6.04 -3.76 8.20
CA ARG A 145 -6.75 -4.71 9.07
C ARG A 145 -6.22 -6.14 8.92
N TYR A 146 -5.86 -6.51 7.71
CA TYR A 146 -5.36 -7.85 7.39
C TYR A 146 -4.21 -7.79 6.39
N VAL A 147 -3.25 -8.71 6.57
CA VAL A 147 -2.09 -8.89 5.66
C VAL A 147 -1.98 -10.38 5.37
N HIS A 148 -2.01 -10.73 4.10
CA HIS A 148 -1.84 -12.09 3.60
C HIS A 148 -0.60 -12.15 2.70
N ARG A 149 0.25 -13.15 2.94
CA ARG A 149 1.50 -13.36 2.21
C ARG A 149 1.46 -14.70 1.49
N GLY A 150 1.58 -14.68 0.17
CA GLY A 150 1.34 -15.82 -0.70
C GLY A 150 -0.15 -16.08 -0.91
N TYR A 151 -0.44 -17.04 -1.79
CA TYR A 151 -1.81 -17.47 -2.09
C TYR A 151 -1.90 -18.99 -2.07
N GLN A 152 -2.96 -19.48 -1.47
CA GLN A 152 -3.41 -20.87 -1.53
C GLN A 152 -4.89 -20.90 -1.88
N SER A 153 -5.31 -21.92 -2.63
CA SER A 153 -6.73 -22.10 -2.98
C SER A 153 -7.58 -22.12 -1.70
N GLY A 154 -8.65 -21.33 -1.69
CA GLY A 154 -9.52 -21.11 -0.52
C GLY A 154 -9.27 -19.80 0.24
N TYR A 155 -8.17 -19.09 0.00
CA TYR A 155 -7.90 -17.78 0.62
C TYR A 155 -8.94 -16.74 0.24
N GLU A 156 -9.51 -16.83 -0.96
CA GLU A 156 -10.58 -15.96 -1.44
C GLU A 156 -11.81 -15.96 -0.51
N ALA A 157 -12.15 -17.10 0.09
CA ALA A 157 -13.25 -17.16 1.06
C ALA A 157 -12.93 -16.38 2.34
N THR A 158 -11.66 -16.40 2.78
CA THR A 158 -11.17 -15.61 3.91
C THR A 158 -11.21 -14.13 3.60
N TYR A 159 -10.73 -13.72 2.42
CA TYR A 159 -10.80 -12.31 1.99
C TYR A 159 -12.24 -11.81 1.94
N GLU A 160 -13.13 -12.59 1.33
CA GLU A 160 -14.54 -12.23 1.22
C GLU A 160 -15.19 -12.04 2.59
N LYS A 161 -14.91 -12.93 3.55
CA LYS A 161 -15.38 -12.80 4.93
C LYS A 161 -14.89 -11.48 5.56
N GLN A 162 -13.59 -11.20 5.46
CA GLN A 162 -12.96 -10.00 6.03
C GLN A 162 -13.50 -8.71 5.39
N ILE A 163 -13.65 -8.69 4.06
CA ILE A 163 -14.27 -7.56 3.34
C ILE A 163 -15.69 -7.32 3.84
N ARG A 164 -16.51 -8.37 3.96
CA ARG A 164 -17.89 -8.26 4.45
C ARG A 164 -17.99 -7.77 5.89
N GLU A 165 -17.04 -8.12 6.73
CA GLU A 165 -16.95 -7.61 8.11
C GLU A 165 -16.70 -6.10 8.10
N LEU A 166 -15.69 -5.63 7.35
CA LEU A 166 -15.33 -4.22 7.26
C LEU A 166 -16.40 -3.36 6.55
N LEU A 167 -17.17 -3.94 5.63
CA LEU A 167 -18.26 -3.22 4.96
C LEU A 167 -19.43 -2.91 5.87
N LYS A 168 -19.54 -3.59 7.03
CA LYS A 168 -20.59 -3.38 8.03
C LYS A 168 -20.20 -2.33 9.09
N GLU A 169 -18.90 -2.02 9.21
CA GLU A 169 -18.39 -0.94 10.06
C GLU A 169 -18.67 0.45 9.42
#